data_b14354a3032f24f9f0221e79da9377b2
#
_entry.id   b14354a3032f24f9f0221e79da9377b2
#
_cell.length_a   1.000
_cell.length_b   1.000
_cell.length_c   1.000
_cell.angle_alpha   90.00
_cell.angle_beta   90.00
_cell.angle_gamma   90.00
#
_symmetry.space_group_name_H-M   'P 1'
#
loop_
_entity.id
_entity.type
_entity.pdbx_description
1 polymer ?
#
loop_
_entity_poly.entity_id
_entity_poly.type
_entity_poly.pdbx_seq_one_letter_code
_entity_poly.pdbx_strand_id
1 'polypeptide(L)'
;MNEGHFVKNIPCPRCRENGNDRSGDNLAIYSNGNRWCWSCNYFESSNLASSRLHNKGGKRRSNITRNVNLPEDASPNYPQEVLDWVGKYELGESNLIQLGALYSEQGVYIRETSLNKLLIFPFWHKTENDLVLEGWQARIFGNYTKARKYYSLGNLQDICYRLKSGVVDGSKGNTLVLCEDIISAIKISLTGYQAMPLFGINAKGRRHQFIGIDNIVIFLDPDMHRHSLLEASILRLYGYNVHVILSVKDPKEYSLIELKEVLNDKITN
;
A
#
# COMPACT_ATOMS: atom_id res chain seq x y z
N MET A 1 -15.40 3.71 25.08
CA MET A 1 -15.29 2.31 24.62
C MET A 1 -13.97 1.78 25.13
N ASN A 2 -13.96 0.70 25.93
CA ASN A 2 -12.71 0.16 26.49
C ASN A 2 -11.84 -0.35 25.36
N GLU A 3 -10.76 0.37 25.05
CA GLU A 3 -9.75 -0.08 24.11
C GLU A 3 -8.98 -1.24 24.75
N GLY A 4 -9.15 -2.44 24.21
CA GLY A 4 -8.40 -3.60 24.68
C GLY A 4 -6.94 -3.52 24.25
N HIS A 5 -5.99 -3.81 25.13
CA HIS A 5 -4.59 -4.01 24.78
C HIS A 5 -4.36 -5.47 24.33
N PHE A 6 -3.36 -5.69 23.48
CA PHE A 6 -2.98 -7.03 23.02
C PHE A 6 -2.55 -7.92 24.19
N VAL A 7 -3.02 -9.16 24.22
CA VAL A 7 -2.70 -10.15 25.25
C VAL A 7 -1.81 -11.25 24.69
N LYS A 8 -2.27 -11.96 23.64
CA LYS A 8 -1.54 -13.07 23.02
C LYS A 8 -2.08 -13.40 21.63
N ASN A 9 -1.31 -14.20 20.89
CA ASN A 9 -1.77 -14.82 19.67
C ASN A 9 -2.16 -16.29 19.92
N ILE A 10 -3.12 -16.79 19.13
CA ILE A 10 -3.57 -18.18 19.08
C ILE A 10 -3.86 -18.60 17.64
N PRO A 11 -4.02 -19.91 17.36
CA PRO A 11 -4.44 -20.37 16.04
C PRO A 11 -5.79 -19.78 15.63
N CYS A 12 -5.88 -19.29 14.39
CA CYS A 12 -7.15 -18.84 13.82
C CYS A 12 -7.96 -20.04 13.29
N PRO A 13 -9.20 -20.27 13.74
CA PRO A 13 -9.99 -21.41 13.28
C PRO A 13 -10.21 -21.40 11.76
N ARG A 14 -10.53 -20.25 11.16
CA ARG A 14 -10.72 -20.10 9.70
C ARG A 14 -9.44 -20.34 8.90
N CYS A 15 -8.32 -19.81 9.36
CA CYS A 15 -7.05 -20.02 8.68
C CYS A 15 -6.61 -21.48 8.79
N ARG A 16 -6.88 -22.13 9.92
CA ARG A 16 -6.54 -23.53 10.18
C ARG A 16 -7.32 -24.47 9.27
N GLU A 17 -8.63 -24.27 9.13
CA GLU A 17 -9.50 -25.01 8.18
C GLU A 17 -9.00 -24.92 6.73
N ASN A 18 -8.43 -23.77 6.36
CA ASN A 18 -7.91 -23.51 5.01
C ASN A 18 -6.39 -23.83 4.87
N GLY A 19 -5.74 -24.40 5.89
CA GLY A 19 -4.32 -24.70 5.88
C GLY A 19 -3.38 -23.48 5.89
N ASN A 20 -3.90 -22.29 6.23
CA ASN A 20 -3.17 -21.01 6.16
C ASN A 20 -2.63 -20.51 7.50
N ASP A 21 -2.72 -21.28 8.57
CA ASP A 21 -2.17 -20.96 9.89
C ASP A 21 -1.18 -22.03 10.34
N ARG A 22 -0.01 -22.05 9.71
CA ARG A 22 1.05 -23.03 10.00
C ARG A 22 1.78 -22.73 11.31
N SER A 23 1.96 -21.46 11.64
CA SER A 23 2.60 -20.99 12.87
C SER A 23 1.67 -21.09 14.08
N GLY A 24 0.36 -21.16 13.87
CA GLY A 24 -0.64 -21.28 14.93
C GLY A 24 -0.82 -19.97 15.74
N ASP A 25 -0.53 -18.82 15.15
CA ASP A 25 -0.50 -17.52 15.83
C ASP A 25 -1.23 -16.38 15.09
N ASN A 26 -2.04 -16.71 14.09
CA ASN A 26 -2.70 -15.69 13.26
C ASN A 26 -3.84 -14.93 13.95
N LEU A 27 -4.36 -15.39 15.10
CA LEU A 27 -5.49 -14.76 15.81
C LEU A 27 -5.03 -14.06 17.08
N ALA A 28 -5.03 -12.74 17.09
CA ALA A 28 -4.75 -11.91 18.24
C ALA A 28 -5.94 -11.87 19.21
N ILE A 29 -5.67 -12.01 20.51
CA ILE A 29 -6.63 -11.82 21.60
C ILE A 29 -6.30 -10.51 22.31
N TYR A 30 -7.33 -9.73 22.60
CA TYR A 30 -7.24 -8.46 23.32
C TYR A 30 -7.85 -8.56 24.71
N SER A 31 -7.41 -7.72 25.66
CA SER A 31 -7.84 -7.71 27.07
C SER A 31 -9.35 -7.46 27.25
N ASN A 32 -9.99 -6.84 26.27
CA ASN A 32 -11.44 -6.67 26.23
C ASN A 32 -12.19 -7.89 25.69
N GLY A 33 -11.47 -9.01 25.45
CA GLY A 33 -12.00 -10.27 24.93
C GLY A 33 -12.24 -10.30 23.42
N ASN A 34 -12.02 -9.22 22.69
CA ASN A 34 -12.08 -9.21 21.25
C ASN A 34 -10.95 -10.03 20.64
N ARG A 35 -11.22 -10.63 19.48
CA ARG A 35 -10.25 -11.44 18.74
C ARG A 35 -10.20 -11.00 17.28
N TRP A 36 -9.01 -10.87 16.72
CA TRP A 36 -8.79 -10.50 15.34
C TRP A 36 -7.71 -11.36 14.70
N CYS A 37 -8.01 -11.91 13.51
CA CYS A 37 -7.03 -12.62 12.69
C CYS A 37 -6.39 -11.67 11.68
N TRP A 38 -5.08 -11.57 11.73
CA TRP A 38 -4.29 -10.73 10.82
C TRP A 38 -4.27 -11.25 9.37
N SER A 39 -4.44 -12.58 9.19
CA SER A 39 -4.36 -13.23 7.88
C SER A 39 -5.69 -13.23 7.13
N CYS A 40 -6.81 -13.54 7.79
CA CYS A 40 -8.11 -13.68 7.12
C CYS A 40 -9.15 -12.61 7.53
N ASN A 41 -8.76 -11.62 8.34
CA ASN A 41 -9.62 -10.57 8.90
C ASN A 41 -10.83 -11.12 9.69
N TYR A 42 -10.74 -12.35 10.20
CA TYR A 42 -11.75 -12.88 11.11
C TYR A 42 -11.79 -12.04 12.38
N PHE A 43 -12.97 -11.60 12.76
CA PHE A 43 -13.19 -10.82 13.97
C PHE A 43 -14.28 -11.47 14.84
N GLU A 44 -14.00 -11.63 16.12
CA GLU A 44 -14.93 -12.09 17.13
C GLU A 44 -15.01 -11.08 18.27
N SER A 45 -16.20 -10.60 18.59
CA SER A 45 -16.43 -9.68 19.68
C SER A 45 -16.70 -10.44 20.99
N SER A 46 -16.19 -9.95 22.11
CA SER A 46 -16.45 -10.50 23.45
C SER A 46 -17.91 -10.41 23.90
N ASN A 47 -18.72 -9.56 23.25
CA ASN A 47 -20.14 -9.44 23.57
C ASN A 47 -20.94 -10.55 22.87
N LEU A 48 -20.95 -11.74 23.45
CA LEU A 48 -21.66 -12.94 23.01
C LEU A 48 -23.20 -12.81 23.00
N ALA A 49 -23.77 -11.68 23.29
CA ALA A 49 -25.22 -11.48 23.34
C ALA A 49 -25.88 -11.16 21.99
N SER A 50 -25.15 -11.06 20.89
CA SER A 50 -25.73 -10.73 19.57
C SER A 50 -25.13 -11.49 18.39
N SER A 51 -24.79 -12.78 18.55
CA SER A 51 -24.43 -13.64 17.45
C SER A 51 -25.67 -14.18 16.73
N ARG A 52 -26.43 -13.31 16.08
CA ARG A 52 -27.35 -13.70 15.00
C ARG A 52 -26.97 -12.97 13.74
N LEU A 53 -26.37 -13.75 12.81
CA LEU A 53 -26.43 -13.60 11.36
C LEU A 53 -26.69 -12.16 10.87
N HIS A 54 -25.63 -11.44 10.55
CA HIS A 54 -25.72 -10.32 9.64
C HIS A 54 -24.79 -10.54 8.44
N ASN A 55 -25.26 -11.40 7.53
CA ASN A 55 -25.01 -11.22 6.12
C ASN A 55 -25.80 -9.97 5.70
N LYS A 56 -25.26 -8.81 5.87
CA LYS A 56 -25.75 -7.56 5.29
C LYS A 56 -24.57 -6.74 4.84
N GLY A 57 -24.67 -6.38 3.54
CA GLY A 57 -23.70 -5.57 2.83
C GLY A 57 -23.07 -4.50 3.69
N GLY A 58 -21.75 -4.38 3.55
CA GLY A 58 -20.95 -3.50 4.37
C GLY A 58 -21.60 -2.12 4.46
N LYS A 59 -22.11 -1.78 5.63
CA LYS A 59 -22.35 -0.39 5.96
C LYS A 59 -20.99 0.30 5.81
N ARG A 60 -20.85 1.14 4.78
CA ARG A 60 -19.81 2.17 4.72
C ARG A 60 -19.76 2.75 6.13
N ARG A 61 -18.64 2.53 6.82
CA ARG A 61 -18.34 3.29 8.03
C ARG A 61 -18.45 4.74 7.61
N SER A 62 -19.40 5.44 8.23
CA SER A 62 -19.56 6.88 8.05
C SER A 62 -18.17 7.50 8.14
N ASN A 63 -17.81 8.22 7.08
CA ASN A 63 -16.59 8.99 6.99
C ASN A 63 -16.51 9.92 8.23
N ILE A 64 -15.79 9.49 9.24
CA ILE A 64 -15.14 10.44 10.11
C ILE A 64 -14.05 11.00 9.18
N THR A 65 -14.31 12.13 8.57
CA THR A 65 -13.31 12.97 7.91
C THR A 65 -12.32 13.33 9.00
N ARG A 66 -11.31 12.49 9.20
CA ARG A 66 -10.13 12.89 9.96
C ARG A 66 -9.51 14.00 9.12
N ASN A 67 -9.40 15.20 9.67
CA ASN A 67 -8.62 16.23 9.03
C ASN A 67 -7.23 15.64 8.76
N VAL A 68 -6.96 15.42 7.50
CA VAL A 68 -5.66 14.93 7.04
C VAL A 68 -4.80 16.18 6.89
N ASN A 69 -3.85 16.37 7.78
CA ASN A 69 -2.90 17.46 7.71
C ASN A 69 -1.49 16.88 7.54
N LEU A 70 -0.65 17.61 6.84
CA LEU A 70 0.79 17.39 6.85
C LEU A 70 1.38 17.91 8.18
N PRO A 71 2.55 17.38 8.61
CA PRO A 71 3.33 18.03 9.68
C PRO A 71 3.63 19.48 9.33
N GLU A 72 3.65 20.37 10.33
CA GLU A 72 3.84 21.82 10.13
C GLU A 72 5.21 22.15 9.51
N ASP A 73 6.23 21.35 9.83
CA ASP A 73 7.60 21.50 9.33
C ASP A 73 7.86 20.74 8.02
N ALA A 74 6.82 20.12 7.41
CA ALA A 74 7.00 19.36 6.18
C ALA A 74 7.44 20.26 5.02
N SER A 75 8.59 19.93 4.42
CA SER A 75 9.22 20.72 3.35
C SER A 75 9.96 19.83 2.36
N PRO A 76 10.30 20.30 1.15
CA PRO A 76 11.07 19.56 0.17
C PRO A 76 12.61 19.65 0.46
N ASN A 77 13.00 19.76 1.71
CA ASN A 77 14.40 19.77 2.14
C ASN A 77 14.74 18.39 2.73
N TYR A 78 15.52 17.59 2.02
CA TYR A 78 15.81 16.23 2.41
C TYR A 78 17.19 16.13 3.07
N PRO A 79 17.31 15.54 4.29
CA PRO A 79 18.61 15.27 4.89
C PRO A 79 19.34 14.17 4.12
N GLN A 80 20.68 14.13 4.27
CA GLN A 80 21.52 13.17 3.57
C GLN A 80 21.10 11.71 3.82
N GLU A 81 20.66 11.38 5.03
CA GLU A 81 20.14 10.06 5.38
C GLU A 81 19.00 9.59 4.45
N VAL A 82 18.09 10.51 4.09
CA VAL A 82 16.99 10.23 3.16
C VAL A 82 17.50 10.04 1.75
N LEU A 83 18.42 10.92 1.30
CA LEU A 83 19.02 10.84 -0.03
C LEU A 83 19.83 9.56 -0.20
N ASP A 84 20.58 9.15 0.81
CA ASP A 84 21.34 7.90 0.82
C ASP A 84 20.42 6.68 0.77
N TRP A 85 19.25 6.78 1.44
CA TRP A 85 18.30 5.69 1.43
C TRP A 85 17.61 5.53 0.06
N VAL A 86 17.15 6.61 -0.57
CA VAL A 86 16.53 6.52 -1.90
C VAL A 86 17.57 6.20 -2.98
N GLY A 87 18.81 6.65 -2.79
CA GLY A 87 19.95 6.35 -3.67
C GLY A 87 20.23 4.86 -3.83
N LYS A 88 19.93 4.04 -2.82
CA LYS A 88 20.00 2.55 -2.90
C LYS A 88 19.10 1.98 -4.00
N TYR A 89 18.07 2.72 -4.39
CA TYR A 89 17.10 2.36 -5.41
C TYR A 89 17.30 3.16 -6.70
N GLU A 90 18.46 3.76 -6.92
CA GLU A 90 18.76 4.63 -8.07
C GLU A 90 17.80 5.83 -8.20
N LEU A 91 17.28 6.31 -7.08
CA LEU A 91 16.46 7.51 -6.99
C LEU A 91 17.25 8.65 -6.36
N GLY A 92 17.00 9.87 -6.80
CA GLY A 92 17.65 11.06 -6.28
C GLY A 92 16.63 12.11 -5.82
N GLU A 93 17.15 13.23 -5.35
CA GLU A 93 16.36 14.37 -4.88
C GLU A 93 15.37 14.87 -5.94
N SER A 94 15.79 14.93 -7.21
CA SER A 94 14.92 15.34 -8.32
C SER A 94 13.68 14.47 -8.46
N ASN A 95 13.79 13.15 -8.21
CA ASN A 95 12.66 12.25 -8.24
C ASN A 95 11.69 12.55 -7.08
N LEU A 96 12.20 12.83 -5.89
CA LEU A 96 11.39 13.19 -4.72
C LEU A 96 10.62 14.50 -4.96
N ILE A 97 11.30 15.53 -5.48
CA ILE A 97 10.70 16.83 -5.82
C ILE A 97 9.60 16.66 -6.87
N GLN A 98 9.87 15.91 -7.94
CA GLN A 98 8.91 15.66 -9.01
C GLN A 98 7.62 14.97 -8.52
N LEU A 99 7.74 14.14 -7.49
CA LEU A 99 6.62 13.44 -6.86
C LEU A 99 5.89 14.29 -5.82
N GLY A 100 6.39 15.46 -5.49
CA GLY A 100 5.87 16.29 -4.40
C GLY A 100 6.08 15.64 -3.03
N ALA A 101 7.10 14.79 -2.88
CA ALA A 101 7.47 14.24 -1.59
C ALA A 101 7.93 15.35 -0.66
N LEU A 102 7.77 15.16 0.64
CA LEU A 102 8.16 16.12 1.67
C LEU A 102 8.93 15.40 2.78
N TYR A 103 9.75 16.15 3.49
CA TYR A 103 10.39 15.67 4.70
C TYR A 103 9.96 16.48 5.90
N SER A 104 9.76 15.82 7.04
CA SER A 104 9.51 16.45 8.34
C SER A 104 10.45 15.86 9.38
N GLU A 105 11.20 16.72 10.04
CA GLU A 105 12.08 16.33 11.15
C GLU A 105 11.27 16.05 12.42
N GLN A 106 10.30 16.92 12.74
CA GLN A 106 9.47 16.81 13.93
C GLN A 106 8.40 15.72 13.81
N GLY A 107 7.85 15.55 12.61
CA GLY A 107 6.86 14.52 12.29
C GLY A 107 5.49 14.76 12.90
N VAL A 108 4.85 13.70 13.41
CA VAL A 108 3.50 13.75 13.96
C VAL A 108 3.41 13.03 15.29
N TYR A 109 2.53 13.54 16.16
CA TYR A 109 2.20 12.89 17.43
C TYR A 109 0.89 12.10 17.29
N ILE A 110 0.95 10.78 17.50
CA ILE A 110 -0.18 9.90 17.30
C ILE A 110 -0.32 8.97 18.49
N ARG A 111 -1.46 9.05 19.21
CA ARG A 111 -1.77 8.16 20.34
C ARG A 111 -0.56 7.95 21.27
N GLU A 112 -0.04 9.02 21.83
CA GLU A 112 1.10 9.01 22.78
C GLU A 112 2.45 8.60 22.17
N THR A 113 2.54 8.40 20.84
CA THR A 113 3.79 8.08 20.15
C THR A 113 4.16 9.22 19.22
N SER A 114 5.37 9.75 19.36
CA SER A 114 5.96 10.66 18.39
C SER A 114 6.60 9.84 17.28
N LEU A 115 6.17 10.10 16.03
CA LEU A 115 6.81 9.59 14.83
C LEU A 115 7.53 10.76 14.17
N ASN A 116 8.85 10.73 14.15
CA ASN A 116 9.68 11.80 13.63
C ASN A 116 10.56 11.32 12.47
N LYS A 117 11.23 12.27 11.80
CA LYS A 117 12.07 12.02 10.62
C LYS A 117 11.30 11.25 9.54
N LEU A 118 10.30 11.91 8.99
CA LEU A 118 9.35 11.32 8.05
C LEU A 118 9.66 11.75 6.62
N LEU A 119 9.93 10.81 5.72
CA LEU A 119 9.82 11.04 4.27
C LEU A 119 8.37 10.76 3.87
N ILE A 120 7.64 11.80 3.49
CA ILE A 120 6.20 11.81 3.29
C ILE A 120 5.87 11.85 1.80
N PHE A 121 4.97 10.98 1.38
CA PHE A 121 4.38 10.97 0.04
C PHE A 121 2.91 11.37 0.19
N PRO A 122 2.55 12.63 -0.11
CA PRO A 122 1.18 13.11 0.00
C PRO A 122 0.33 12.65 -1.18
N PHE A 123 -0.94 12.37 -0.91
CA PHE A 123 -1.92 11.96 -1.91
C PHE A 123 -2.91 13.10 -2.12
N TRP A 124 -2.75 13.81 -3.23
CA TRP A 124 -3.57 14.94 -3.60
C TRP A 124 -4.66 14.55 -4.59
N HIS A 125 -5.87 14.96 -4.32
CA HIS A 125 -6.99 14.90 -5.26
C HIS A 125 -7.29 16.29 -5.81
N LYS A 126 -7.33 16.42 -7.14
CA LYS A 126 -7.72 17.66 -7.80
C LYS A 126 -9.23 17.67 -7.97
N THR A 127 -9.90 18.59 -7.30
CA THR A 127 -11.30 18.96 -7.56
C THR A 127 -11.36 20.01 -8.66
N GLU A 128 -12.56 20.47 -9.04
CA GLU A 128 -12.71 21.54 -10.05
C GLU A 128 -12.01 22.83 -9.63
N ASN A 129 -12.05 23.16 -8.35
CA ASN A 129 -11.60 24.45 -7.82
C ASN A 129 -10.40 24.37 -6.88
N ASP A 130 -9.99 23.18 -6.45
CA ASP A 130 -9.02 23.04 -5.36
C ASP A 130 -8.18 21.77 -5.45
N LEU A 131 -7.10 21.74 -4.69
CA LEU A 131 -6.24 20.57 -4.49
C LEU A 131 -6.39 20.09 -3.03
N VAL A 132 -7.06 18.97 -2.84
CA VAL A 132 -7.41 18.42 -1.52
C VAL A 132 -6.44 17.32 -1.13
N LEU A 133 -5.87 17.40 0.08
CA LEU A 133 -5.07 16.33 0.64
C LEU A 133 -5.97 15.21 1.18
N GLU A 134 -5.99 14.06 0.52
CA GLU A 134 -6.80 12.90 0.93
C GLU A 134 -6.07 11.98 1.92
N GLY A 135 -4.75 12.01 1.92
CA GLY A 135 -3.92 11.17 2.77
C GLY A 135 -2.44 11.32 2.46
N TRP A 136 -1.64 10.57 3.18
CA TRP A 136 -0.22 10.43 2.90
C TRP A 136 0.32 9.12 3.47
N GLN A 137 1.42 8.66 2.90
CA GLN A 137 2.23 7.60 3.48
C GLN A 137 3.62 8.15 3.76
N ALA A 138 4.19 7.78 4.89
CA ALA A 138 5.55 8.17 5.24
C ALA A 138 6.44 6.97 5.56
N ARG A 139 7.69 7.04 5.11
CA ARG A 139 8.80 6.23 5.62
C ARG A 139 9.35 6.91 6.86
N ILE A 140 9.50 6.16 7.95
CA ILE A 140 10.01 6.65 9.23
C ILE A 140 11.51 6.37 9.29
N PHE A 141 12.33 7.40 9.53
CA PHE A 141 13.78 7.30 9.76
C PHE A 141 14.14 7.48 11.22
N GLY A 142 13.27 8.10 12.02
CA GLY A 142 13.45 8.31 13.45
C GLY A 142 13.09 7.11 14.30
N ASN A 143 12.50 7.36 15.45
CA ASN A 143 12.09 6.33 16.40
C ASN A 143 10.94 5.50 15.84
N TYR A 144 11.21 4.25 15.51
CA TYR A 144 10.18 3.28 15.14
C TYR A 144 10.50 1.89 15.71
N THR A 145 9.46 1.11 15.96
CA THR A 145 9.64 -0.31 16.24
C THR A 145 9.91 -1.06 14.95
N LYS A 146 10.67 -2.17 14.99
CA LYS A 146 10.96 -3.01 13.80
C LYS A 146 9.70 -3.40 13.00
N ALA A 147 8.53 -3.34 13.62
CA ALA A 147 7.24 -3.67 13.01
C ALA A 147 6.62 -2.51 12.19
N ARG A 148 7.11 -1.27 12.29
CA ARG A 148 6.51 -0.11 11.62
C ARG A 148 7.56 0.77 10.97
N LYS A 149 8.01 0.38 9.78
CA LYS A 149 8.85 1.22 8.93
C LYS A 149 8.06 2.32 8.21
N TYR A 150 6.76 2.12 8.06
CA TYR A 150 5.86 3.03 7.35
C TYR A 150 4.66 3.38 8.21
N TYR A 151 4.19 4.59 8.04
CA TYR A 151 2.94 5.08 8.61
C TYR A 151 2.08 5.70 7.52
N SER A 152 0.77 5.51 7.60
CA SER A 152 -0.17 6.08 6.63
C SER A 152 -1.31 6.78 7.36
N LEU A 153 -1.68 7.96 6.86
CA LEU A 153 -2.83 8.73 7.29
C LEU A 153 -3.79 8.89 6.12
N GLY A 154 -5.09 8.82 6.39
CA GLY A 154 -6.13 8.82 5.36
C GLY A 154 -6.64 7.40 5.04
N ASN A 155 -7.60 7.33 4.12
CA ASN A 155 -8.16 6.06 3.68
C ASN A 155 -7.48 5.59 2.39
N LEU A 156 -6.39 4.85 2.52
CA LEU A 156 -5.61 4.38 1.36
C LEU A 156 -6.43 3.50 0.39
N GLN A 157 -7.57 2.94 0.81
CA GLN A 157 -8.42 2.14 -0.08
C GLN A 157 -9.13 2.99 -1.12
N ASP A 158 -9.49 4.22 -0.75
CA ASP A 158 -10.21 5.13 -1.64
C ASP A 158 -9.26 6.06 -2.41
N ILE A 159 -8.00 6.17 -1.98
CA ILE A 159 -6.99 7.01 -2.62
C ILE A 159 -6.47 6.37 -3.91
N CYS A 160 -6.66 7.05 -5.03
CA CYS A 160 -6.08 6.66 -6.30
C CYS A 160 -4.69 7.30 -6.47
N TYR A 161 -3.66 6.59 -6.04
CA TYR A 161 -2.28 7.03 -6.24
C TYR A 161 -1.65 6.30 -7.44
N ARG A 162 -1.94 6.81 -8.63
CA ARG A 162 -1.43 6.28 -9.88
C ARG A 162 -0.36 7.20 -10.45
N LEU A 163 0.87 6.72 -10.48
CA LEU A 163 1.99 7.42 -11.08
C LEU A 163 1.93 7.25 -12.59
N LYS A 164 1.86 8.36 -13.29
CA LYS A 164 1.93 8.38 -14.76
C LYS A 164 3.39 8.50 -15.16
N SER A 165 3.78 7.78 -16.20
CA SER A 165 5.06 8.00 -16.84
C SER A 165 5.15 9.44 -17.35
N GLY A 166 6.29 10.10 -17.07
CA GLY A 166 6.61 11.39 -17.68
C GLY A 166 6.95 11.27 -19.18
N VAL A 167 7.15 10.05 -19.69
CA VAL A 167 7.40 9.76 -21.10
C VAL A 167 6.11 9.23 -21.71
N VAL A 168 5.46 10.05 -22.50
CA VAL A 168 4.26 9.65 -23.25
C VAL A 168 4.71 8.80 -24.45
N ASP A 169 5.04 7.55 -24.22
CA ASP A 169 5.01 6.54 -25.26
C ASP A 169 3.57 6.00 -25.32
N GLY A 170 2.80 6.43 -26.32
CA GLY A 170 1.38 6.08 -26.45
C GLY A 170 1.11 4.58 -26.48
N SER A 171 2.12 3.75 -26.75
CA SER A 171 2.01 2.28 -26.80
C SER A 171 1.84 1.64 -25.41
N LYS A 172 2.26 2.33 -24.33
CA LYS A 172 2.22 1.83 -22.96
C LYS A 172 1.09 2.44 -22.10
N GLY A 173 0.31 3.35 -22.69
CA GLY A 173 -0.66 4.20 -21.97
C GLY A 173 -1.78 3.44 -21.25
N ASN A 174 -2.19 2.30 -21.76
CA ASN A 174 -3.29 1.49 -21.19
C ASN A 174 -2.82 0.34 -20.31
N THR A 175 -1.53 0.31 -19.96
CA THR A 175 -0.95 -0.71 -19.09
C THR A 175 -0.64 -0.12 -17.73
N LEU A 176 -1.18 -0.76 -16.68
CA LEU A 176 -0.95 -0.41 -15.28
C LEU A 176 -0.19 -1.52 -14.58
N VAL A 177 0.94 -1.18 -13.98
CA VAL A 177 1.73 -2.11 -13.16
C VAL A 177 1.36 -1.91 -11.69
N LEU A 178 0.87 -2.97 -11.05
CA LEU A 178 0.55 -3.01 -9.63
C LEU A 178 1.75 -3.57 -8.86
N CYS A 179 2.21 -2.85 -7.84
CA CYS A 179 3.33 -3.25 -6.98
C CYS A 179 2.95 -3.06 -5.51
N GLU A 180 3.79 -3.50 -4.58
CA GLU A 180 3.44 -3.48 -3.16
C GLU A 180 3.61 -2.08 -2.55
N ASP A 181 4.74 -1.42 -2.80
CA ASP A 181 5.15 -0.18 -2.15
C ASP A 181 5.39 0.99 -3.13
N ILE A 182 5.52 2.18 -2.55
CA ILE A 182 5.64 3.42 -3.31
C ILE A 182 6.98 3.54 -4.04
N ILE A 183 8.08 3.01 -3.49
CA ILE A 183 9.39 3.08 -4.14
C ILE A 183 9.43 2.22 -5.39
N SER A 184 8.86 1.01 -5.30
CA SER A 184 8.63 0.14 -6.46
C SER A 184 7.81 0.85 -7.55
N ALA A 185 6.72 1.52 -7.16
CA ALA A 185 5.88 2.26 -8.11
C ALA A 185 6.63 3.41 -8.78
N ILE A 186 7.45 4.16 -8.04
CA ILE A 186 8.28 5.24 -8.57
C ILE A 186 9.25 4.67 -9.63
N LYS A 187 10.01 3.64 -9.30
CA LYS A 187 10.95 3.03 -10.24
C LYS A 187 10.27 2.51 -11.51
N ILE A 188 9.13 1.82 -11.35
CA ILE A 188 8.35 1.35 -12.49
C ILE A 188 7.90 2.52 -13.37
N SER A 189 7.44 3.62 -12.78
CA SER A 189 7.00 4.79 -13.54
C SER A 189 8.12 5.43 -14.38
N LEU A 190 9.38 5.35 -13.92
CA LEU A 190 10.56 5.82 -14.65
C LEU A 190 10.88 4.96 -15.89
N THR A 191 10.35 3.73 -15.97
CA THR A 191 10.53 2.86 -17.16
C THR A 191 9.53 3.15 -18.27
N GLY A 192 8.58 4.07 -18.06
CA GLY A 192 7.57 4.45 -19.06
C GLY A 192 6.19 3.84 -18.85
N TYR A 193 6.00 2.97 -17.86
CA TYR A 193 4.71 2.39 -17.51
C TYR A 193 3.98 3.20 -16.44
N GLN A 194 2.63 3.13 -16.45
CA GLN A 194 1.88 3.60 -15.28
C GLN A 194 2.07 2.61 -14.12
N ALA A 195 2.21 3.12 -12.92
CA ALA A 195 2.40 2.30 -11.73
C ALA A 195 1.47 2.70 -10.58
N MET A 196 1.02 1.71 -9.81
CA MET A 196 0.19 1.93 -8.64
C MET A 196 0.65 1.04 -7.49
N PRO A 197 1.05 1.62 -6.35
CA PRO A 197 1.34 0.86 -5.15
C PRO A 197 0.04 0.40 -4.48
N LEU A 198 -0.01 -0.85 -4.04
CA LEU A 198 -1.18 -1.41 -3.37
C LEU A 198 -1.23 -1.08 -1.87
N PHE A 199 -0.11 -0.71 -1.24
CA PHE A 199 -0.01 -0.40 0.20
C PHE A 199 -0.57 -1.52 1.10
N GLY A 200 -0.35 -2.79 0.73
CA GLY A 200 -0.89 -3.95 1.42
C GLY A 200 -2.40 -4.19 1.23
N ILE A 201 -3.03 -3.53 0.23
CA ILE A 201 -4.46 -3.66 -0.08
C ILE A 201 -4.63 -4.54 -1.33
N ASN A 202 -5.66 -5.38 -1.32
CA ASN A 202 -5.98 -6.23 -2.46
C ASN A 202 -6.35 -5.42 -3.70
N ALA A 203 -5.82 -5.78 -4.86
CA ALA A 203 -6.09 -5.13 -6.13
C ALA A 203 -7.60 -5.13 -6.48
N LYS A 204 -8.30 -6.23 -6.18
CA LYS A 204 -9.76 -6.34 -6.40
C LYS A 204 -10.57 -5.25 -5.71
N GLY A 205 -10.13 -4.75 -4.55
CA GLY A 205 -10.77 -3.66 -3.83
C GLY A 205 -10.61 -2.29 -4.49
N ARG A 206 -9.64 -2.18 -5.41
CA ARG A 206 -9.26 -0.93 -6.10
C ARG A 206 -9.71 -0.85 -7.55
N ARG A 207 -10.53 -1.77 -8.03
CA ARG A 207 -10.97 -1.82 -9.44
C ARG A 207 -11.58 -0.53 -9.96
N HIS A 208 -12.28 0.21 -9.11
CA HIS A 208 -12.84 1.52 -9.47
C HIS A 208 -11.76 2.55 -9.85
N GLN A 209 -10.50 2.29 -9.52
CA GLN A 209 -9.34 3.13 -9.86
C GLN A 209 -8.66 2.73 -11.18
N PHE A 210 -9.11 1.62 -11.82
CA PHE A 210 -8.52 1.11 -13.06
C PHE A 210 -9.24 1.60 -14.32
N ILE A 211 -9.95 2.72 -14.24
CA ILE A 211 -10.65 3.32 -15.38
C ILE A 211 -9.66 3.66 -16.49
N GLY A 212 -9.97 3.22 -17.73
CA GLY A 212 -9.12 3.43 -18.90
C GLY A 212 -7.89 2.53 -18.95
N ILE A 213 -7.86 1.45 -18.18
CA ILE A 213 -6.80 0.44 -18.18
C ILE A 213 -7.32 -0.85 -18.82
N ASP A 214 -6.62 -1.34 -19.82
CA ASP A 214 -6.92 -2.60 -20.51
C ASP A 214 -6.02 -3.72 -20.02
N ASN A 215 -4.75 -3.41 -19.75
CA ASN A 215 -3.73 -4.36 -19.35
C ASN A 215 -3.25 -4.07 -17.93
N ILE A 216 -3.25 -5.10 -17.10
CA ILE A 216 -2.72 -5.04 -15.74
C ILE A 216 -1.53 -5.98 -15.62
N VAL A 217 -0.44 -5.47 -15.07
CA VAL A 217 0.72 -6.28 -14.70
C VAL A 217 0.79 -6.32 -13.19
N ILE A 218 0.78 -7.51 -12.60
CA ILE A 218 0.98 -7.69 -11.17
C ILE A 218 2.45 -8.03 -10.94
N PHE A 219 3.17 -7.13 -10.28
CA PHE A 219 4.58 -7.26 -9.99
C PHE A 219 4.82 -6.93 -8.51
N LEU A 220 4.49 -7.89 -7.65
CA LEU A 220 4.66 -7.80 -6.18
C LEU A 220 5.99 -8.39 -5.74
N ASP A 221 6.31 -8.22 -4.46
CA ASP A 221 7.49 -8.77 -3.83
C ASP A 221 7.50 -10.32 -3.89
N PRO A 222 8.65 -10.99 -3.84
CA PRO A 222 8.76 -12.45 -4.07
C PRO A 222 7.93 -13.32 -3.11
N ASP A 223 7.76 -12.90 -1.88
CA ASP A 223 6.95 -13.60 -0.87
C ASP A 223 5.44 -13.53 -1.16
N MET A 224 5.02 -12.67 -2.10
CA MET A 224 3.63 -12.45 -2.50
C MET A 224 3.23 -13.21 -3.78
N HIS A 225 4.03 -14.14 -4.30
CA HIS A 225 3.75 -14.86 -5.56
C HIS A 225 2.38 -15.54 -5.58
N ARG A 226 2.03 -16.26 -4.51
CA ARG A 226 0.72 -16.91 -4.40
C ARG A 226 -0.43 -15.90 -4.43
N HIS A 227 -0.24 -14.77 -3.77
CA HIS A 227 -1.21 -13.67 -3.75
C HIS A 227 -1.34 -13.04 -5.13
N SER A 228 -0.24 -12.81 -5.84
CA SER A 228 -0.21 -12.28 -7.21
C SER A 228 -1.05 -13.14 -8.18
N LEU A 229 -0.89 -14.46 -8.12
CA LEU A 229 -1.65 -15.38 -8.96
C LEU A 229 -3.15 -15.38 -8.63
N LEU A 230 -3.51 -15.30 -7.34
CA LEU A 230 -4.89 -15.21 -6.92
C LEU A 230 -5.55 -13.91 -7.38
N GLU A 231 -4.90 -12.76 -7.17
CA GLU A 231 -5.40 -11.45 -7.60
C GLU A 231 -5.53 -11.40 -9.14
N ALA A 232 -4.58 -11.97 -9.88
CA ALA A 232 -4.66 -12.07 -11.34
C ALA A 232 -5.89 -12.87 -11.78
N SER A 233 -6.16 -14.01 -11.15
CA SER A 233 -7.33 -14.81 -11.46
C SER A 233 -8.63 -14.04 -11.23
N ILE A 234 -8.71 -13.29 -10.13
CA ILE A 234 -9.87 -12.48 -9.82
C ILE A 234 -10.04 -11.34 -10.82
N LEU A 235 -8.96 -10.62 -11.17
CA LEU A 235 -9.03 -9.50 -12.12
C LEU A 235 -9.39 -9.96 -13.53
N ARG A 236 -8.93 -11.15 -13.96
CA ARG A 236 -9.34 -11.75 -15.25
C ARG A 236 -10.83 -12.05 -15.29
N LEU A 237 -11.45 -12.49 -14.17
CA LEU A 237 -12.89 -12.67 -14.08
C LEU A 237 -13.67 -11.36 -14.26
N TYR A 238 -13.04 -10.22 -14.02
CA TYR A 238 -13.62 -8.90 -14.27
C TYR A 238 -13.30 -8.34 -15.66
N GLY A 239 -12.68 -9.14 -16.54
CA GLY A 239 -12.44 -8.81 -17.93
C GLY A 239 -11.13 -8.08 -18.22
N TYR A 240 -10.22 -7.92 -17.24
CA TYR A 240 -8.91 -7.34 -17.47
C TYR A 240 -7.97 -8.36 -18.13
N ASN A 241 -7.12 -7.87 -19.04
CA ASN A 241 -5.96 -8.64 -19.48
C ASN A 241 -4.86 -8.53 -18.41
N VAL A 242 -4.50 -9.66 -17.78
CA VAL A 242 -3.61 -9.63 -16.61
C VAL A 242 -2.38 -10.50 -16.83
N HIS A 243 -1.22 -9.90 -16.72
CA HIS A 243 0.08 -10.55 -16.66
C HIS A 243 0.60 -10.59 -15.23
N VAL A 244 1.36 -11.62 -14.88
CA VAL A 244 1.99 -11.74 -13.55
C VAL A 244 3.48 -11.91 -13.75
N ILE A 245 4.26 -11.07 -13.07
CA ILE A 245 5.72 -11.20 -13.00
C ILE A 245 6.06 -11.86 -11.66
N LEU A 246 6.54 -13.11 -11.75
CA LEU A 246 7.07 -13.83 -10.59
C LEU A 246 8.58 -13.61 -10.55
N SER A 247 9.01 -12.74 -9.67
CA SER A 247 10.39 -12.29 -9.56
C SER A 247 11.09 -12.93 -8.35
N VAL A 248 12.41 -12.96 -8.37
CA VAL A 248 13.26 -13.41 -7.25
C VAL A 248 13.71 -12.26 -6.35
N LYS A 249 13.49 -11.03 -6.76
CA LYS A 249 13.81 -9.80 -5.99
C LYS A 249 12.67 -8.78 -6.11
N ASP A 250 12.59 -7.84 -5.16
CA ASP A 250 11.59 -6.77 -5.16
C ASP A 250 11.74 -5.89 -6.41
N PRO A 251 10.64 -5.33 -6.96
CA PRO A 251 10.74 -4.42 -8.13
C PRO A 251 11.70 -3.25 -7.92
N LYS A 252 11.78 -2.70 -6.71
CA LYS A 252 12.70 -1.61 -6.36
C LYS A 252 14.18 -1.99 -6.36
N GLU A 253 14.51 -3.28 -6.29
CA GLU A 253 15.89 -3.79 -6.24
C GLU A 253 16.51 -4.02 -7.63
N TYR A 254 15.70 -4.01 -8.68
CA TYR A 254 16.19 -4.02 -10.05
C TYR A 254 16.85 -2.68 -10.39
N SER A 255 17.90 -2.68 -11.21
CA SER A 255 18.30 -1.45 -11.90
C SER A 255 17.19 -0.99 -12.85
N LEU A 256 17.19 0.30 -13.24
CA LEU A 256 16.18 0.82 -14.18
C LEU A 256 16.24 0.10 -15.54
N ILE A 257 17.42 -0.32 -15.97
CA ILE A 257 17.61 -1.05 -17.24
C ILE A 257 16.99 -2.43 -17.12
N GLU A 258 17.36 -3.23 -16.11
CA GLU A 258 16.80 -4.57 -15.87
C GLU A 258 15.27 -4.52 -15.71
N LEU A 259 14.77 -3.52 -14.94
CA LEU A 259 13.34 -3.35 -14.70
C LEU A 259 12.57 -3.10 -16.00
N LYS A 260 13.14 -2.27 -16.90
CA LYS A 260 12.56 -2.00 -18.21
C LYS A 260 12.55 -3.24 -19.12
N GLU A 261 13.62 -4.03 -19.10
CA GLU A 261 13.71 -5.30 -19.83
C GLU A 261 12.65 -6.29 -19.34
N VAL A 262 12.59 -6.54 -18.01
CA VAL A 262 11.61 -7.45 -17.40
C VAL A 262 10.17 -7.06 -17.74
N LEU A 263 9.85 -5.76 -17.70
CA LEU A 263 8.51 -5.28 -18.02
C LEU A 263 8.20 -5.42 -19.51
N ASN A 264 9.15 -5.08 -20.41
CA ASN A 264 8.94 -5.21 -21.85
C ASN A 264 8.74 -6.68 -22.26
N ASP A 265 9.61 -7.59 -21.78
CA ASP A 265 9.54 -9.01 -22.12
C ASP A 265 8.20 -9.67 -21.74
N LYS A 266 7.59 -9.24 -20.64
CA LYS A 266 6.35 -9.83 -20.11
C LYS A 266 5.07 -9.21 -20.65
N ILE A 267 5.16 -8.06 -21.31
CA ILE A 267 3.97 -7.34 -21.82
C ILE A 267 3.85 -7.50 -23.33
N THR A 268 4.98 -7.73 -24.04
CA THR A 268 5.02 -7.90 -25.50
C THR A 268 4.87 -9.34 -25.96
N ASN A 269 5.02 -10.31 -25.07
CA ASN A 269 4.79 -11.74 -25.30
C ASN A 269 3.51 -12.22 -24.58
#